data_c4aaea9d322326c259e74965e21865ac
#
_entry.id   c4aaea9d322326c259e74965e21865ac
#
_cell.length_a   1.000
_cell.length_b   1.000
_cell.length_c   1.000
_cell.angle_alpha   90.00
_cell.angle_beta   90.00
_cell.angle_gamma   90.00
#
_symmetry.space_group_name_H-M   'P 1'
#
loop_
_entity.id
_entity.type
_entity.pdbx_description
1 polymer ?
#
loop_
_entity_poly.entity_id
_entity_poly.type
_entity_poly.pdbx_seq_one_letter_code
_entity_poly.pdbx_strand_id
1 'polypeptide(L)'
;MPSRQPPEPWRQATAFSGLVLVVLALLAWAIAQGRPVPLPDAADLHIPCLSYAPFRRAGHSPSDPGLRIAPAQIEADLRRLRELTGCVRTYGVDHGLDALPEIARRLGMRVVLGAWIDGDAVRNTAQLERALALGRDYADVIDLLVIGNEVLLRGEQTPAALAALLARAKRDSAVPIAYADVWAFWLRHADVLREHVDVVAAHVLPYWEDTPVALNQAIGHVSAINAQLKAVFAPLPVFIGETGWPAAGRQRGPAVPGRLEQTRFVRELLVAQAATPLGSRAGAWPGINLIEGFDQPWKRRQEGAMGGHWGVFDADGRQRVTLRGAVVADPLWWQVPLAMVVGGVAGLLWVLRRGFRATDTGGVAPRRRVMAAAATGLAGAIVVPLALLQWRMLVEGSHRPLDWALGGFVAVAAGLCALAAADRLARILVGGSSAGTRPGVVAALRKASVPGTQGLALAQVALLGCVALIALGLVFDARYRPLVWPLLAAPTVLLLVLTVLGDRVDRGAWLERALATIGAVAAAVMVGQEGLANTQALGLALIWLGLAAAVGWPQGLASASGSDDPGR
;
A
#
# COMPACT_ATOMS: atom_id res chain seq x y z
N MET A 1 -49.01 21.91 -10.14
CA MET A 1 -47.63 21.35 -10.02
C MET A 1 -46.78 22.10 -11.01
N PRO A 2 -45.67 22.77 -10.63
CA PRO A 2 -44.81 23.44 -11.57
C PRO A 2 -44.25 22.41 -12.55
N SER A 3 -44.25 22.73 -13.84
CA SER A 3 -43.74 21.90 -14.93
C SER A 3 -42.24 21.61 -14.67
N ARG A 4 -41.92 20.34 -14.50
CA ARG A 4 -40.57 19.87 -14.22
C ARG A 4 -39.74 19.92 -15.48
N GLN A 5 -38.97 21.00 -15.65
CA GLN A 5 -38.09 21.19 -16.79
C GLN A 5 -36.90 20.24 -16.77
N PRO A 6 -36.49 19.69 -17.92
CA PRO A 6 -35.24 18.89 -18.01
C PRO A 6 -34.02 19.77 -17.68
N PRO A 7 -32.88 19.16 -17.27
CA PRO A 7 -31.64 19.91 -17.05
C PRO A 7 -31.25 20.71 -18.32
N GLU A 8 -30.76 21.93 -18.13
CA GLU A 8 -30.30 22.79 -19.21
C GLU A 8 -29.23 22.10 -20.08
N PRO A 9 -29.22 22.34 -21.41
CA PRO A 9 -28.30 21.67 -22.34
C PRO A 9 -26.83 21.76 -21.93
N TRP A 10 -26.39 22.92 -21.42
CA TRP A 10 -25.01 23.12 -21.00
C TRP A 10 -24.64 22.24 -19.78
N ARG A 11 -25.57 22.01 -18.83
CA ARG A 11 -25.35 21.12 -17.68
C ARG A 11 -25.16 19.67 -18.13
N GLN A 12 -25.97 19.26 -19.14
CA GLN A 12 -25.82 17.93 -19.72
C GLN A 12 -24.47 17.78 -20.42
N ALA A 13 -24.06 18.79 -21.20
CA ALA A 13 -22.77 18.79 -21.87
C ALA A 13 -21.61 18.71 -20.83
N THR A 14 -21.65 19.52 -19.78
CA THR A 14 -20.64 19.52 -18.71
C THR A 14 -20.57 18.15 -18.01
N ALA A 15 -21.72 17.56 -17.67
CA ALA A 15 -21.79 16.24 -17.04
C ALA A 15 -21.18 15.14 -17.93
N PHE A 16 -21.52 15.15 -19.22
CA PHE A 16 -20.94 14.21 -20.19
C PHE A 16 -19.44 14.39 -20.37
N SER A 17 -18.99 15.63 -20.55
CA SER A 17 -17.55 15.93 -20.65
C SER A 17 -16.78 15.48 -19.43
N GLY A 18 -17.34 15.68 -18.23
CA GLY A 18 -16.73 15.17 -16.98
C GLY A 18 -16.58 13.66 -16.97
N LEU A 19 -17.61 12.90 -17.35
CA LEU A 19 -17.52 11.43 -17.42
C LEU A 19 -16.48 10.97 -18.45
N VAL A 20 -16.48 11.59 -19.64
CA VAL A 20 -15.52 11.27 -20.70
C VAL A 20 -14.08 11.54 -20.22
N LEU A 21 -13.84 12.69 -19.59
CA LEU A 21 -12.51 13.04 -19.06
C LEU A 21 -12.02 12.02 -18.03
N VAL A 22 -12.90 11.56 -17.12
CA VAL A 22 -12.52 10.52 -16.13
C VAL A 22 -12.19 9.20 -16.83
N VAL A 23 -12.98 8.78 -17.84
CA VAL A 23 -12.72 7.56 -18.62
C VAL A 23 -11.37 7.67 -19.33
N LEU A 24 -11.10 8.80 -20.00
CA LEU A 24 -9.83 9.05 -20.69
C LEU A 24 -8.64 9.07 -19.71
N ALA A 25 -8.80 9.69 -18.53
CA ALA A 25 -7.78 9.72 -17.51
C ALA A 25 -7.44 8.33 -16.98
N LEU A 26 -8.46 7.49 -16.70
CA LEU A 26 -8.26 6.10 -16.27
C LEU A 26 -7.56 5.26 -17.35
N LEU A 27 -7.96 5.44 -18.61
CA LEU A 27 -7.33 4.76 -19.75
C LEU A 27 -5.86 5.18 -19.92
N ALA A 28 -5.59 6.48 -19.89
CA ALA A 28 -4.25 7.02 -20.00
C ALA A 28 -3.35 6.55 -18.85
N TRP A 29 -3.89 6.55 -17.63
CA TRP A 29 -3.18 6.00 -16.46
C TRP A 29 -2.86 4.51 -16.64
N ALA A 30 -3.83 3.69 -17.04
CA ALA A 30 -3.61 2.27 -17.26
C ALA A 30 -2.55 1.99 -18.33
N ILE A 31 -2.61 2.72 -19.46
CA ILE A 31 -1.60 2.60 -20.53
C ILE A 31 -0.21 3.00 -20.01
N ALA A 32 -0.13 4.05 -19.18
CA ALA A 32 1.13 4.49 -18.57
C ALA A 32 1.74 3.40 -17.67
N GLN A 33 0.89 2.66 -16.89
CA GLN A 33 1.34 1.54 -16.06
C GLN A 33 1.90 0.36 -16.88
N GLY A 34 1.43 0.21 -18.12
CA GLY A 34 1.86 -0.86 -19.04
C GLY A 34 3.09 -0.52 -19.89
N ARG A 35 3.53 0.74 -19.89
CA ARG A 35 4.69 1.14 -20.70
C ARG A 35 5.98 0.59 -20.12
N PRO A 36 6.83 -0.08 -20.93
CA PRO A 36 8.16 -0.47 -20.51
C PRO A 36 9.01 0.78 -20.23
N VAL A 37 9.57 0.88 -19.02
CA VAL A 37 10.46 1.96 -18.60
C VAL A 37 11.90 1.45 -18.65
N PRO A 38 12.80 2.07 -19.43
CA PRO A 38 14.22 1.74 -19.40
C PRO A 38 14.82 2.15 -18.06
N LEU A 39 15.49 1.23 -17.39
CA LEU A 39 16.26 1.46 -16.17
C LEU A 39 17.73 1.12 -16.44
N PRO A 40 18.70 1.71 -15.72
CA PRO A 40 20.08 1.25 -15.76
C PRO A 40 20.12 -0.26 -15.49
N ASP A 41 20.91 -1.00 -16.27
CA ASP A 41 21.17 -2.40 -15.96
C ASP A 41 22.06 -2.50 -14.73
N ALA A 42 21.87 -3.50 -13.90
CA ALA A 42 22.76 -3.77 -12.80
C ALA A 42 24.18 -4.07 -13.30
N ALA A 43 25.18 -3.53 -12.62
CA ALA A 43 26.60 -3.73 -12.98
C ALA A 43 27.00 -5.21 -12.80
N ASP A 44 26.44 -5.88 -11.79
CA ASP A 44 26.55 -7.31 -11.55
C ASP A 44 25.14 -7.93 -11.55
N LEU A 45 25.02 -9.16 -12.03
CA LEU A 45 23.78 -9.92 -12.03
C LEU A 45 23.55 -10.66 -10.71
N HIS A 46 24.44 -10.47 -9.73
CA HIS A 46 24.34 -11.09 -8.43
C HIS A 46 24.13 -10.02 -7.35
N ILE A 47 23.13 -10.27 -6.52
CA ILE A 47 22.86 -9.52 -5.29
C ILE A 47 23.84 -10.06 -4.24
N PRO A 48 24.59 -9.20 -3.52
CA PRO A 48 25.62 -9.67 -2.58
C PRO A 48 25.11 -10.63 -1.51
N CYS A 49 23.97 -10.36 -0.88
CA CYS A 49 23.25 -11.25 0.02
C CYS A 49 21.76 -10.93 0.04
N LEU A 50 20.91 -11.92 0.29
CA LEU A 50 19.47 -11.78 0.41
C LEU A 50 18.97 -12.29 1.76
N SER A 51 18.11 -11.50 2.43
CA SER A 51 17.37 -12.00 3.59
C SER A 51 16.48 -13.16 3.19
N TYR A 52 16.54 -14.25 3.93
CA TYR A 52 15.70 -15.42 3.75
C TYR A 52 14.90 -15.73 5.01
N ALA A 53 13.58 -15.68 4.88
CA ALA A 53 12.61 -16.19 5.84
C ALA A 53 11.65 -17.13 5.10
N PRO A 54 11.43 -18.37 5.59
CA PRO A 54 10.68 -19.39 4.86
C PRO A 54 9.16 -19.27 5.00
N PHE A 55 8.65 -18.24 5.67
CA PHE A 55 7.23 -18.09 6.07
C PHE A 55 6.36 -17.47 4.98
N ARG A 56 6.58 -17.81 3.72
CA ARG A 56 5.94 -17.20 2.55
C ARG A 56 4.57 -17.76 2.20
N ARG A 57 4.18 -18.92 2.77
CA ARG A 57 2.88 -19.54 2.48
C ARG A 57 1.78 -18.96 3.35
N ALA A 58 0.55 -19.05 2.87
CA ALA A 58 -0.62 -18.65 3.64
C ALA A 58 -0.67 -19.41 4.99
N GLY A 59 -0.92 -18.69 6.08
CA GLY A 59 -0.96 -19.25 7.43
C GLY A 59 0.41 -19.46 8.10
N HIS A 60 1.53 -19.36 7.38
CA HIS A 60 2.86 -19.41 8.01
C HIS A 60 3.14 -18.10 8.76
N SER A 61 3.70 -18.25 9.96
CA SER A 61 4.19 -17.12 10.76
C SER A 61 5.34 -17.59 11.67
N PRO A 62 6.39 -16.79 11.85
CA PRO A 62 7.43 -17.09 12.84
C PRO A 62 6.90 -17.04 14.29
N SER A 63 5.71 -16.46 14.51
CA SER A 63 5.05 -16.44 15.83
C SER A 63 4.32 -17.75 16.17
N ASP A 64 4.24 -18.71 15.24
CA ASP A 64 3.67 -20.03 15.50
C ASP A 64 4.77 -20.99 15.98
N PRO A 65 4.84 -21.33 17.28
CA PRO A 65 5.91 -22.17 17.81
C PRO A 65 5.81 -23.63 17.32
N GLY A 66 4.64 -24.05 16.84
CA GLY A 66 4.41 -25.38 16.28
C GLY A 66 4.83 -25.54 14.83
N LEU A 67 5.04 -24.43 14.12
CA LEU A 67 5.40 -24.46 12.71
C LEU A 67 6.81 -25.05 12.52
N ARG A 68 6.92 -26.03 11.64
CA ARG A 68 8.21 -26.59 11.17
C ARG A 68 8.25 -26.53 9.65
N ILE A 69 9.30 -25.93 9.13
CA ILE A 69 9.55 -25.85 7.69
C ILE A 69 10.36 -27.07 7.27
N ALA A 70 9.84 -27.81 6.31
CA ALA A 70 10.52 -28.99 5.81
C ALA A 70 11.85 -28.63 5.10
N PRO A 71 12.94 -29.39 5.30
CA PRO A 71 14.21 -29.16 4.61
C PRO A 71 14.07 -29.09 3.07
N ALA A 72 13.15 -29.86 2.49
CA ALA A 72 12.86 -29.81 1.06
C ALA A 72 12.32 -28.45 0.59
N GLN A 73 11.53 -27.74 1.42
CA GLN A 73 11.10 -26.38 1.10
C GLN A 73 12.29 -25.42 1.18
N ILE A 74 13.12 -25.52 2.21
CA ILE A 74 14.32 -24.67 2.35
C ILE A 74 15.24 -24.87 1.14
N GLU A 75 15.47 -26.11 0.74
CA GLU A 75 16.30 -26.43 -0.42
C GLU A 75 15.72 -25.87 -1.72
N ALA A 76 14.41 -26.00 -1.94
CA ALA A 76 13.75 -25.44 -3.11
C ALA A 76 13.83 -23.91 -3.15
N ASP A 77 13.65 -23.26 -1.99
CA ASP A 77 13.75 -21.81 -1.86
C ASP A 77 15.20 -21.35 -2.11
N LEU A 78 16.21 -22.00 -1.52
CA LEU A 78 17.63 -21.67 -1.73
C LEU A 78 18.06 -21.87 -3.19
N ARG A 79 17.61 -22.93 -3.86
CA ARG A 79 17.87 -23.14 -5.31
C ARG A 79 17.33 -21.98 -6.13
N ARG A 80 16.16 -21.44 -5.76
CA ARG A 80 15.57 -20.29 -6.42
C ARG A 80 16.35 -19.01 -6.16
N LEU A 81 16.75 -18.76 -4.90
CA LEU A 81 17.56 -17.58 -4.54
C LEU A 81 18.93 -17.62 -5.18
N ARG A 82 19.52 -18.81 -5.35
CA ARG A 82 20.83 -19.00 -5.98
C ARG A 82 20.92 -18.45 -7.41
N GLU A 83 19.79 -18.31 -8.09
CA GLU A 83 19.74 -17.66 -9.40
C GLU A 83 20.16 -16.18 -9.34
N LEU A 84 20.04 -15.52 -8.17
CA LEU A 84 20.31 -14.11 -7.98
C LEU A 84 21.40 -13.82 -6.94
N THR A 85 21.75 -14.77 -6.06
CA THR A 85 22.72 -14.52 -4.98
C THR A 85 23.48 -15.77 -4.59
N GLY A 86 24.72 -15.62 -4.16
CA GLY A 86 25.49 -16.67 -3.51
C GLY A 86 25.41 -16.66 -1.99
N CYS A 87 24.63 -15.77 -1.36
CA CYS A 87 24.55 -15.61 0.09
C CYS A 87 23.11 -15.41 0.57
N VAL A 88 22.76 -16.04 1.70
CA VAL A 88 21.50 -15.77 2.39
C VAL A 88 21.72 -15.38 3.84
N ARG A 89 20.91 -14.44 4.35
CA ARG A 89 20.84 -14.04 5.75
C ARG A 89 19.56 -14.55 6.36
N THR A 90 19.65 -15.23 7.54
CA THR A 90 18.49 -15.64 8.35
C THR A 90 18.35 -14.80 9.60
N TYR A 91 17.25 -15.00 10.35
CA TYR A 91 16.91 -14.22 11.56
C TYR A 91 16.91 -15.07 12.82
N GLY A 92 16.87 -16.38 12.70
CA GLY A 92 16.84 -17.34 13.79
C GLY A 92 17.20 -18.73 13.31
N VAL A 93 17.30 -19.68 14.25
CA VAL A 93 17.70 -21.08 14.00
C VAL A 93 16.60 -22.10 14.32
N ASP A 94 15.41 -21.63 14.71
CA ASP A 94 14.22 -22.44 14.96
C ASP A 94 13.40 -22.71 13.68
N HIS A 95 12.21 -23.28 13.85
CA HIS A 95 11.29 -23.62 12.73
C HIS A 95 11.91 -24.54 11.66
N GLY A 96 13.00 -25.27 11.95
CA GLY A 96 13.73 -26.12 10.99
C GLY A 96 14.83 -25.39 10.22
N LEU A 97 15.11 -24.10 10.52
CA LEU A 97 16.20 -23.34 9.90
C LEU A 97 17.59 -23.82 10.32
N ASP A 98 17.71 -24.63 11.34
CA ASP A 98 18.94 -25.31 11.72
C ASP A 98 19.47 -26.29 10.64
N ALA A 99 18.63 -26.72 9.70
CA ALA A 99 19.04 -27.50 8.53
C ALA A 99 19.64 -26.65 7.39
N LEU A 100 19.49 -25.31 7.45
CA LEU A 100 19.87 -24.41 6.36
C LEU A 100 21.37 -24.41 6.05
N PRO A 101 22.32 -24.38 7.03
CA PRO A 101 23.74 -24.38 6.72
C PRO A 101 24.20 -25.61 5.92
N GLU A 102 23.68 -26.79 6.23
CA GLU A 102 23.97 -28.02 5.48
C GLU A 102 23.45 -27.94 4.04
N ILE A 103 22.22 -27.44 3.86
CA ILE A 103 21.63 -27.25 2.54
C ILE A 103 22.43 -26.22 1.73
N ALA A 104 22.81 -25.09 2.35
CA ALA A 104 23.62 -24.04 1.74
C ALA A 104 24.99 -24.58 1.29
N ARG A 105 25.65 -25.40 2.15
CA ARG A 105 26.92 -26.08 1.82
C ARG A 105 26.79 -26.91 0.54
N ARG A 106 25.77 -27.75 0.44
CA ARG A 106 25.52 -28.58 -0.75
C ARG A 106 25.23 -27.74 -2.00
N LEU A 107 24.64 -26.56 -1.85
CA LEU A 107 24.34 -25.65 -2.94
C LEU A 107 25.49 -24.67 -3.26
N GLY A 108 26.60 -24.69 -2.53
CA GLY A 108 27.70 -23.78 -2.68
C GLY A 108 27.35 -22.33 -2.36
N MET A 109 26.45 -22.11 -1.39
CA MET A 109 26.03 -20.80 -0.91
C MET A 109 26.63 -20.47 0.45
N ARG A 110 26.81 -19.18 0.72
CA ARG A 110 27.26 -18.65 2.02
C ARG A 110 26.09 -18.27 2.89
N VAL A 111 26.29 -18.20 4.21
CA VAL A 111 25.23 -17.93 5.19
C VAL A 111 25.67 -16.86 6.18
N VAL A 112 24.83 -15.84 6.35
CA VAL A 112 24.80 -14.95 7.51
C VAL A 112 23.70 -15.47 8.43
N LEU A 113 24.06 -16.17 9.49
CA LEU A 113 23.11 -16.90 10.34
C LEU A 113 22.65 -16.02 11.50
N GLY A 114 21.35 -15.86 11.67
CA GLY A 114 20.74 -15.12 12.78
C GLY A 114 20.45 -16.03 13.98
N ALA A 115 20.60 -15.48 15.19
CA ALA A 115 20.01 -15.98 16.42
C ALA A 115 18.96 -14.99 16.90
N TRP A 116 17.70 -15.40 17.02
CA TRP A 116 16.63 -14.51 17.47
C TRP A 116 16.74 -14.24 18.97
N ILE A 117 16.79 -12.97 19.35
CA ILE A 117 16.83 -12.53 20.75
C ILE A 117 15.59 -11.66 21.01
N ASP A 118 14.87 -11.95 22.09
CA ASP A 118 13.67 -11.24 22.53
C ASP A 118 13.62 -11.08 24.07
N GLY A 119 12.44 -10.88 24.66
CA GLY A 119 12.24 -10.73 26.10
C GLY A 119 12.36 -12.05 26.90
N ASP A 120 12.39 -13.23 26.26
CA ASP A 120 12.44 -14.55 26.91
C ASP A 120 13.88 -15.06 27.06
N ALA A 121 14.41 -15.00 28.25
CA ALA A 121 15.80 -15.41 28.55
C ALA A 121 16.09 -16.90 28.27
N VAL A 122 15.10 -17.79 28.44
CA VAL A 122 15.26 -19.23 28.18
C VAL A 122 15.39 -19.45 26.67
N ARG A 123 14.53 -18.85 25.90
CA ARG A 123 14.58 -18.91 24.43
C ARG A 123 15.85 -18.26 23.88
N ASN A 124 16.25 -17.11 24.40
CA ASN A 124 17.49 -16.44 24.01
C ASN A 124 18.71 -17.35 24.22
N THR A 125 18.76 -18.06 25.35
CA THR A 125 19.86 -19.00 25.64
C THR A 125 19.85 -20.14 24.62
N ALA A 126 18.71 -20.76 24.35
CA ALA A 126 18.58 -21.86 23.39
C ALA A 126 18.96 -21.43 21.96
N GLN A 127 18.50 -20.25 21.52
CA GLN A 127 18.85 -19.66 20.22
C GLN A 127 20.35 -19.42 20.10
N LEU A 128 20.97 -18.81 21.11
CA LEU A 128 22.39 -18.53 21.13
C LEU A 128 23.22 -19.81 21.09
N GLU A 129 22.94 -20.80 21.97
CA GLU A 129 23.67 -22.06 22.03
C GLU A 129 23.57 -22.84 20.72
N ARG A 130 22.36 -22.87 20.10
CA ARG A 130 22.17 -23.52 18.80
C ARG A 130 22.95 -22.80 17.69
N ALA A 131 22.90 -21.46 17.63
CA ALA A 131 23.65 -20.68 16.65
C ALA A 131 25.17 -20.86 16.78
N LEU A 132 25.71 -20.88 18.03
CA LEU A 132 27.11 -21.13 18.31
C LEU A 132 27.55 -22.55 17.90
N ALA A 133 26.70 -23.55 18.12
CA ALA A 133 26.95 -24.92 17.67
C ALA A 133 27.02 -24.99 16.14
N LEU A 134 26.03 -24.42 15.44
CA LEU A 134 26.03 -24.36 13.97
C LEU A 134 27.23 -23.57 13.43
N GLY A 135 27.64 -22.48 14.12
CA GLY A 135 28.84 -21.71 13.76
C GLY A 135 30.13 -22.53 13.83
N ARG A 136 30.23 -23.47 14.78
CA ARG A 136 31.36 -24.43 14.86
C ARG A 136 31.29 -25.52 13.79
N ASP A 137 30.12 -26.13 13.63
CA ASP A 137 29.92 -27.29 12.74
C ASP A 137 29.99 -26.91 11.25
N TYR A 138 29.69 -25.64 10.93
CA TYR A 138 29.57 -25.10 9.57
C TYR A 138 30.39 -23.82 9.36
N ALA A 139 31.56 -23.68 10.03
CA ALA A 139 32.46 -22.53 9.89
C ALA A 139 32.96 -22.31 8.46
N ASP A 140 32.93 -23.34 7.62
CA ASP A 140 33.26 -23.27 6.19
C ASP A 140 32.14 -22.62 5.34
N VAL A 141 30.92 -22.47 5.87
CA VAL A 141 29.74 -21.95 5.17
C VAL A 141 29.19 -20.69 5.82
N ILE A 142 29.24 -20.61 7.16
CA ILE A 142 28.72 -19.47 7.93
C ILE A 142 29.81 -18.39 8.01
N ASP A 143 29.56 -17.25 7.37
CA ASP A 143 30.48 -16.13 7.36
C ASP A 143 30.37 -15.24 8.61
N LEU A 144 29.16 -15.16 9.19
CA LEU A 144 28.84 -14.24 10.26
C LEU A 144 27.64 -14.79 11.07
N LEU A 145 27.72 -14.71 12.40
CA LEU A 145 26.59 -14.90 13.29
C LEU A 145 26.01 -13.54 13.70
N VAL A 146 24.73 -13.33 13.47
CA VAL A 146 24.01 -12.13 13.88
C VAL A 146 23.20 -12.45 15.14
N ILE A 147 23.64 -11.95 16.28
CA ILE A 147 23.03 -12.20 17.60
C ILE A 147 22.03 -11.07 17.89
N GLY A 148 20.76 -11.35 17.64
CA GLY A 148 19.64 -10.39 17.76
C GLY A 148 19.44 -9.53 16.53
N ASN A 149 18.17 -9.25 16.26
CA ASN A 149 17.70 -8.37 15.20
C ASN A 149 16.75 -7.33 15.78
N GLU A 150 17.12 -6.06 15.72
CA GLU A 150 16.29 -4.92 16.21
C GLU A 150 15.82 -5.06 17.67
N VAL A 151 16.63 -5.67 18.51
CA VAL A 151 16.29 -5.97 19.90
C VAL A 151 16.06 -4.68 20.69
N LEU A 152 16.89 -3.65 20.45
CA LEU A 152 16.75 -2.33 21.10
C LEU A 152 15.61 -1.53 20.48
N LEU A 153 15.40 -1.59 19.18
CA LEU A 153 14.25 -0.97 18.51
C LEU A 153 12.93 -1.53 19.07
N ARG A 154 12.84 -2.84 19.29
CA ARG A 154 11.67 -3.51 19.86
C ARG A 154 11.53 -3.33 21.37
N GLY A 155 12.57 -2.80 22.05
CA GLY A 155 12.57 -2.60 23.49
C GLY A 155 12.56 -3.89 24.32
N GLU A 156 13.01 -5.01 23.74
CA GLU A 156 12.93 -6.34 24.36
C GLU A 156 14.09 -6.65 25.31
N GLN A 157 15.21 -5.95 25.17
CA GLN A 157 16.35 -6.01 26.11
C GLN A 157 16.86 -4.59 26.42
N THR A 158 17.51 -4.44 27.57
CA THR A 158 18.30 -3.23 27.84
C THR A 158 19.63 -3.30 27.06
N PRO A 159 20.28 -2.17 26.76
CA PRO A 159 21.61 -2.17 26.11
C PRO A 159 22.65 -3.00 26.90
N ALA A 160 22.64 -2.93 28.21
CA ALA A 160 23.55 -3.69 29.07
C ALA A 160 23.31 -5.21 29.02
N ALA A 161 22.04 -5.65 29.05
CA ALA A 161 21.68 -7.06 28.94
C ALA A 161 22.06 -7.63 27.57
N LEU A 162 21.81 -6.87 26.51
CA LEU A 162 22.23 -7.25 25.16
C LEU A 162 23.76 -7.32 25.03
N ALA A 163 24.49 -6.35 25.58
CA ALA A 163 25.95 -6.36 25.59
C ALA A 163 26.52 -7.60 26.29
N ALA A 164 25.91 -8.05 27.39
CA ALA A 164 26.31 -9.27 28.08
C ALA A 164 26.12 -10.55 27.22
N LEU A 165 25.00 -10.63 26.48
CA LEU A 165 24.76 -11.70 25.50
C LEU A 165 25.78 -11.67 24.34
N LEU A 166 26.08 -10.51 23.81
CA LEU A 166 27.07 -10.32 22.75
C LEU A 166 28.49 -10.67 23.23
N ALA A 167 28.86 -10.26 24.43
CA ALA A 167 30.16 -10.61 25.04
C ALA A 167 30.31 -12.13 25.20
N ARG A 168 29.27 -12.85 25.63
CA ARG A 168 29.24 -14.31 25.66
C ARG A 168 29.39 -14.88 24.25
N ALA A 169 28.58 -14.40 23.29
CA ALA A 169 28.64 -14.87 21.91
C ALA A 169 30.04 -14.69 21.30
N LYS A 170 30.63 -13.52 21.47
CA LYS A 170 31.99 -13.20 20.96
C LYS A 170 33.06 -14.09 21.52
N ARG A 171 32.99 -14.43 22.80
CA ARG A 171 33.95 -15.31 23.46
C ARG A 171 33.84 -16.78 23.01
N ASP A 172 32.59 -17.25 22.78
CA ASP A 172 32.28 -18.66 22.57
C ASP A 172 32.12 -19.02 21.08
N SER A 173 32.15 -18.03 20.16
CA SER A 173 31.96 -18.22 18.73
C SER A 173 33.22 -18.64 17.98
N ALA A 174 33.08 -19.55 17.02
CA ALA A 174 34.14 -19.94 16.08
C ALA A 174 34.21 -19.05 14.85
N VAL A 175 33.19 -18.21 14.61
CA VAL A 175 33.09 -17.27 13.46
C VAL A 175 32.79 -15.87 13.97
N PRO A 176 33.06 -14.81 13.19
CA PRO A 176 32.76 -13.44 13.59
C PRO A 176 31.30 -13.25 14.00
N ILE A 177 31.04 -12.37 14.97
CA ILE A 177 29.69 -12.03 15.42
C ILE A 177 29.33 -10.58 15.12
N ALA A 178 28.03 -10.36 14.89
CA ALA A 178 27.42 -9.05 14.77
C ALA A 178 26.16 -8.95 15.62
N TYR A 179 25.71 -7.74 15.86
CA TYR A 179 24.35 -7.39 16.23
C TYR A 179 23.73 -6.59 15.11
N ALA A 180 22.44 -6.79 14.82
CA ALA A 180 21.73 -6.06 13.77
C ALA A 180 20.62 -5.17 14.33
N ASP A 181 20.67 -3.87 14.04
CA ASP A 181 19.63 -2.91 14.42
C ASP A 181 19.62 -1.72 13.46
N VAL A 182 18.57 -0.89 13.54
CA VAL A 182 18.48 0.38 12.82
C VAL A 182 19.69 1.26 13.14
N TRP A 183 20.26 1.89 12.13
CA TRP A 183 21.48 2.68 12.23
C TRP A 183 21.47 3.72 13.36
N ALA A 184 20.30 4.35 13.64
CA ALA A 184 20.16 5.33 14.71
C ALA A 184 20.34 4.72 16.11
N PHE A 185 19.91 3.46 16.32
CA PHE A 185 20.13 2.75 17.58
C PHE A 185 21.59 2.37 17.76
N TRP A 186 22.28 1.98 16.69
CA TRP A 186 23.72 1.79 16.73
C TRP A 186 24.48 3.03 17.15
N LEU A 187 24.18 4.20 16.57
CA LEU A 187 24.82 5.46 16.94
C LEU A 187 24.51 5.85 18.40
N ARG A 188 23.28 5.63 18.85
CA ARG A 188 22.84 5.95 20.22
C ARG A 188 23.53 5.12 21.28
N HIS A 189 23.86 3.86 20.98
CA HIS A 189 24.39 2.88 21.92
C HIS A 189 25.79 2.40 21.56
N ALA A 190 26.52 3.16 20.76
CA ALA A 190 27.87 2.83 20.28
C ALA A 190 28.82 2.48 21.42
N ASP A 191 28.84 3.26 22.49
CA ASP A 191 29.76 3.08 23.62
C ASP A 191 29.53 1.76 24.38
N VAL A 192 28.27 1.28 24.38
CA VAL A 192 27.91 0.06 25.10
C VAL A 192 28.13 -1.19 24.24
N LEU A 193 27.94 -1.09 22.91
CA LEU A 193 27.85 -2.28 22.05
C LEU A 193 29.15 -2.58 21.28
N ARG A 194 29.92 -1.54 20.93
CA ARG A 194 31.03 -1.67 19.97
C ARG A 194 32.10 -2.68 20.35
N GLU A 195 32.41 -2.84 21.65
CA GLU A 195 33.44 -3.76 22.12
C GLU A 195 33.01 -5.23 22.09
N HIS A 196 31.70 -5.46 21.99
CA HIS A 196 31.10 -6.78 22.10
C HIS A 196 30.73 -7.41 20.75
N VAL A 197 31.07 -6.78 19.63
CA VAL A 197 30.88 -7.30 18.28
C VAL A 197 32.18 -7.30 17.48
N ASP A 198 32.23 -8.07 16.41
CA ASP A 198 33.32 -8.03 15.41
C ASP A 198 32.89 -7.22 14.18
N VAL A 199 31.57 -7.12 13.94
CA VAL A 199 30.98 -6.41 12.81
C VAL A 199 29.76 -5.63 13.28
N VAL A 200 29.66 -4.36 12.85
CA VAL A 200 28.46 -3.54 13.03
C VAL A 200 27.48 -3.86 11.91
N ALA A 201 26.36 -4.51 12.21
CA ALA A 201 25.31 -4.74 11.22
C ALA A 201 24.18 -3.71 11.39
N ALA A 202 24.09 -2.78 10.44
CA ALA A 202 23.11 -1.69 10.52
C ALA A 202 22.04 -1.80 9.45
N HIS A 203 20.78 -1.56 9.83
CA HIS A 203 19.65 -1.45 8.92
C HIS A 203 19.51 -0.01 8.45
N VAL A 204 19.46 0.19 7.14
CA VAL A 204 19.25 1.49 6.50
C VAL A 204 18.16 1.33 5.45
N LEU A 205 16.95 1.71 5.81
CA LEU A 205 15.74 1.48 5.04
C LEU A 205 15.10 2.83 4.67
N PRO A 206 15.50 3.47 3.56
CA PRO A 206 15.08 4.84 3.21
C PRO A 206 13.57 5.02 3.16
N TYR A 207 12.83 3.98 2.78
CA TYR A 207 11.36 3.99 2.79
C TYR A 207 10.79 4.00 4.23
N TRP A 208 11.45 3.31 5.20
CA TRP A 208 10.98 3.18 6.58
C TRP A 208 11.52 4.26 7.53
N GLU A 209 12.40 5.15 7.09
CA GLU A 209 12.88 6.24 7.94
C GLU A 209 11.71 7.03 8.56
N ASP A 210 11.92 7.64 9.71
CA ASP A 210 10.94 8.53 10.35
C ASP A 210 10.57 9.69 9.42
N THR A 211 11.55 10.19 8.66
CA THR A 211 11.35 11.06 7.50
C THR A 211 11.64 10.26 6.24
N PRO A 212 10.62 9.69 5.58
CA PRO A 212 10.81 8.84 4.40
C PRO A 212 11.55 9.55 3.28
N VAL A 213 12.50 8.85 2.65
CA VAL A 213 13.37 9.40 1.62
C VAL A 213 12.82 9.09 0.23
N ALA A 214 12.80 10.08 -0.67
CA ALA A 214 12.40 9.85 -2.06
C ALA A 214 13.34 8.86 -2.76
N LEU A 215 12.81 8.04 -3.68
CA LEU A 215 13.58 6.99 -4.36
C LEU A 215 14.86 7.50 -5.02
N ASN A 216 14.82 8.65 -5.69
CA ASN A 216 15.97 9.26 -6.34
C ASN A 216 17.07 9.76 -5.38
N GLN A 217 16.79 9.81 -4.08
CA GLN A 217 17.74 10.18 -3.03
C GLN A 217 18.14 8.96 -2.17
N ALA A 218 17.44 7.82 -2.34
CA ALA A 218 17.55 6.68 -1.45
C ALA A 218 18.97 6.09 -1.40
N ILE A 219 19.64 5.94 -2.55
CA ILE A 219 21.01 5.40 -2.61
C ILE A 219 22.01 6.37 -1.99
N GLY A 220 21.83 7.68 -2.21
CA GLY A 220 22.63 8.72 -1.55
C GLY A 220 22.48 8.68 -0.02
N HIS A 221 21.27 8.47 0.48
CA HIS A 221 21.00 8.31 1.92
C HIS A 221 21.70 7.08 2.50
N VAL A 222 21.55 5.90 1.87
CA VAL A 222 22.27 4.69 2.29
C VAL A 222 23.78 4.90 2.33
N SER A 223 24.32 5.56 1.32
CA SER A 223 25.76 5.87 1.22
C SER A 223 26.22 6.80 2.32
N ALA A 224 25.46 7.86 2.64
CA ALA A 224 25.79 8.83 3.68
C ALA A 224 25.79 8.18 5.07
N ILE A 225 24.76 7.39 5.39
CA ILE A 225 24.68 6.64 6.66
C ILE A 225 25.82 5.62 6.77
N ASN A 226 26.11 4.89 5.69
CA ASN A 226 27.27 3.97 5.68
C ASN A 226 28.59 4.69 5.96
N ALA A 227 28.81 5.86 5.38
CA ALA A 227 30.02 6.66 5.64
C ALA A 227 30.07 7.12 7.11
N GLN A 228 28.96 7.58 7.68
CA GLN A 228 28.84 7.95 9.08
C GLN A 228 29.18 6.78 10.03
N LEU A 229 28.58 5.61 9.77
CA LEU A 229 28.84 4.41 10.57
C LEU A 229 30.31 3.99 10.50
N LYS A 230 30.92 3.98 9.31
CA LYS A 230 32.35 3.69 9.15
C LYS A 230 33.23 4.65 9.95
N ALA A 231 32.89 5.94 9.97
CA ALA A 231 33.66 6.94 10.73
C ALA A 231 33.54 6.74 12.25
N VAL A 232 32.33 6.45 12.76
CA VAL A 232 32.07 6.28 14.20
C VAL A 232 32.64 4.96 14.73
N PHE A 233 32.53 3.89 13.97
CA PHE A 233 32.88 2.54 14.44
C PHE A 233 34.29 2.06 14.02
N ALA A 234 35.08 2.87 13.32
CA ALA A 234 36.44 2.48 12.98
C ALA A 234 37.22 1.98 14.21
N PRO A 235 38.00 0.89 14.10
CA PRO A 235 38.32 0.10 12.92
C PRO A 235 37.32 -1.04 12.63
N LEU A 236 36.18 -1.16 13.36
CA LEU A 236 35.20 -2.23 13.13
C LEU A 236 34.61 -2.14 11.71
N PRO A 237 34.52 -3.28 11.02
CA PRO A 237 33.82 -3.31 9.73
C PRO A 237 32.32 -3.08 9.89
N VAL A 238 31.73 -2.45 8.88
CA VAL A 238 30.28 -2.19 8.80
C VAL A 238 29.65 -3.11 7.75
N PHE A 239 28.59 -3.77 8.11
CA PHE A 239 27.71 -4.53 7.25
C PHE A 239 26.36 -3.83 7.18
N ILE A 240 25.88 -3.48 5.98
CA ILE A 240 24.51 -3.01 5.82
C ILE A 240 23.59 -4.24 5.91
N GLY A 241 23.11 -4.49 7.12
CA GLY A 241 22.35 -5.69 7.48
C GLY A 241 21.02 -5.80 6.77
N GLU A 242 20.35 -4.64 6.56
CA GLU A 242 19.15 -4.55 5.72
C GLU A 242 19.12 -3.24 4.96
N THR A 243 18.84 -3.34 3.66
CA THR A 243 18.38 -2.24 2.82
C THR A 243 17.45 -2.79 1.74
N GLY A 244 16.52 -1.99 1.23
CA GLY A 244 15.54 -2.46 0.28
C GLY A 244 14.44 -1.42 -0.01
N TRP A 245 13.46 -1.84 -0.83
CA TRP A 245 12.31 -1.02 -1.22
C TRP A 245 11.07 -1.90 -1.44
N PRO A 246 9.86 -1.52 -0.96
CA PRO A 246 8.66 -2.34 -1.13
C PRO A 246 8.08 -2.22 -2.54
N ALA A 247 7.55 -3.32 -3.07
CA ALA A 247 6.93 -3.41 -4.39
C ALA A 247 5.46 -2.98 -4.42
N ALA A 248 4.81 -2.86 -3.27
CA ALA A 248 3.41 -2.45 -3.16
C ALA A 248 3.10 -1.87 -1.78
N GLY A 249 1.93 -1.30 -1.63
CA GLY A 249 1.41 -0.78 -0.38
C GLY A 249 1.23 0.74 -0.37
N ARG A 250 1.34 1.33 0.82
CA ARG A 250 1.11 2.74 1.06
C ARG A 250 2.32 3.59 0.65
N GLN A 251 2.10 4.72 0.02
CA GLN A 251 3.12 5.78 -0.09
C GLN A 251 3.36 6.43 1.27
N ARG A 252 4.61 6.70 1.63
CA ARG A 252 5.03 7.40 2.85
C ARG A 252 5.76 8.69 2.47
N GLY A 253 5.12 9.84 2.70
CA GLY A 253 5.68 11.10 2.21
C GLY A 253 6.08 11.02 0.73
N PRO A 254 7.36 11.28 0.36
CA PRO A 254 7.84 11.18 -1.01
C PRO A 254 8.22 9.74 -1.45
N ALA A 255 8.21 8.77 -0.53
CA ALA A 255 8.62 7.39 -0.81
C ALA A 255 7.46 6.59 -1.41
N VAL A 256 7.47 6.39 -2.71
CA VAL A 256 6.46 5.65 -3.48
C VAL A 256 6.84 4.18 -3.56
N PRO A 257 6.01 3.23 -3.04
CA PRO A 257 6.22 1.81 -3.26
C PRO A 257 5.76 1.42 -4.67
N GLY A 258 6.39 0.40 -5.25
CA GLY A 258 5.99 -0.09 -6.56
C GLY A 258 7.00 -1.07 -7.13
N ARG A 259 6.56 -1.91 -8.06
CA ARG A 259 7.44 -2.87 -8.74
C ARG A 259 8.58 -2.17 -9.52
N LEU A 260 8.25 -1.07 -10.19
CA LEU A 260 9.23 -0.27 -10.93
C LEU A 260 10.23 0.35 -9.97
N GLU A 261 9.74 0.94 -8.89
CA GLU A 261 10.51 1.62 -7.85
C GLU A 261 11.43 0.64 -7.11
N GLN A 262 10.93 -0.56 -6.75
CA GLN A 262 11.74 -1.61 -6.15
C GLN A 262 12.86 -2.06 -7.09
N THR A 263 12.53 -2.34 -8.34
CA THR A 263 13.52 -2.76 -9.34
C THR A 263 14.57 -1.69 -9.57
N ARG A 264 14.17 -0.42 -9.64
CA ARG A 264 15.08 0.72 -9.79
C ARG A 264 16.00 0.84 -8.58
N PHE A 265 15.46 0.78 -7.35
CA PHE A 265 16.26 0.82 -6.13
C PHE A 265 17.33 -0.27 -6.13
N VAL A 266 16.95 -1.53 -6.42
CA VAL A 266 17.88 -2.66 -6.43
C VAL A 266 18.99 -2.47 -7.46
N ARG A 267 18.66 -2.05 -8.69
CA ARG A 267 19.67 -1.84 -9.75
C ARG A 267 20.59 -0.68 -9.43
N GLU A 268 20.07 0.45 -8.98
CA GLU A 268 20.88 1.62 -8.59
C GLU A 268 21.77 1.28 -7.38
N LEU A 269 21.30 0.48 -6.42
CA LEU A 269 22.10 -0.03 -5.31
C LEU A 269 23.28 -0.88 -5.82
N LEU A 270 23.05 -1.78 -6.77
CA LEU A 270 24.10 -2.63 -7.33
C LEU A 270 25.10 -1.84 -8.17
N VAL A 271 24.65 -0.81 -8.89
CA VAL A 271 25.56 0.12 -9.60
C VAL A 271 26.41 0.89 -8.61
N ALA A 272 25.83 1.43 -7.54
CA ALA A 272 26.57 2.14 -6.49
C ALA A 272 27.56 1.21 -5.78
N GLN A 273 27.17 -0.02 -5.49
CA GLN A 273 28.00 -1.05 -4.86
C GLN A 273 29.22 -1.40 -5.71
N ALA A 274 29.10 -1.43 -7.03
CA ALA A 274 30.19 -1.71 -7.95
C ALA A 274 31.18 -0.52 -8.03
N ALA A 275 30.67 0.71 -7.98
CA ALA A 275 31.47 1.94 -8.06
C ALA A 275 32.20 2.25 -6.74
N THR A 276 31.50 2.15 -5.62
CA THR A 276 32.03 2.41 -4.27
C THR A 276 31.38 1.42 -3.30
N PRO A 277 32.12 0.38 -2.87
CA PRO A 277 31.54 -0.66 -2.02
C PRO A 277 30.92 -0.10 -0.74
N LEU A 278 29.62 -0.29 -0.60
CA LEU A 278 28.87 -0.08 0.63
C LEU A 278 29.23 -1.22 1.60
N GLY A 279 29.23 -0.91 2.89
CA GLY A 279 29.74 -1.86 3.88
C GLY A 279 31.25 -2.07 3.78
N SER A 280 31.77 -2.97 4.58
CA SER A 280 33.18 -3.35 4.59
C SER A 280 33.31 -4.79 4.11
N ARG A 281 34.12 -5.01 3.09
CA ARG A 281 34.55 -6.35 2.69
C ARG A 281 35.87 -6.67 3.39
N ALA A 282 35.79 -6.98 4.67
CA ALA A 282 36.93 -7.51 5.42
C ALA A 282 36.62 -8.98 5.75
N GLY A 283 37.08 -9.90 4.92
CA GLY A 283 36.73 -11.31 5.06
C GLY A 283 35.68 -11.79 4.06
N ALA A 284 34.94 -12.84 4.40
CA ALA A 284 34.04 -13.55 3.49
C ALA A 284 32.64 -12.95 3.40
N TRP A 285 32.21 -12.04 4.30
CA TRP A 285 30.84 -11.52 4.28
C TRP A 285 30.62 -10.44 3.20
N PRO A 286 29.38 -10.37 2.70
CA PRO A 286 29.00 -9.48 1.64
C PRO A 286 28.82 -8.06 2.13
N GLY A 287 29.38 -7.03 1.99
CA GLY A 287 29.20 -5.67 2.55
C GLY A 287 27.75 -5.21 2.75
N ILE A 288 26.79 -5.72 1.94
CA ILE A 288 25.36 -5.41 2.04
C ILE A 288 24.49 -6.68 1.95
N ASN A 289 23.32 -6.61 2.59
CA ASN A 289 22.22 -7.58 2.46
C ASN A 289 20.94 -6.85 2.03
N LEU A 290 20.28 -7.37 1.00
CA LEU A 290 19.02 -6.84 0.52
C LEU A 290 17.84 -7.54 1.22
N ILE A 291 16.92 -6.78 1.76
CA ILE A 291 15.64 -7.30 2.23
C ILE A 291 14.62 -7.20 1.09
N GLU A 292 13.95 -8.31 0.60
CA GLU A 292 14.22 -9.68 1.02
C GLU A 292 14.05 -10.67 -0.15
N GLY A 293 14.34 -11.94 0.06
CA GLY A 293 14.26 -12.95 -1.00
C GLY A 293 12.85 -13.19 -1.50
N PHE A 294 11.91 -13.46 -0.59
CA PHE A 294 10.51 -13.72 -0.89
C PHE A 294 9.59 -12.79 -0.11
N ASP A 295 8.45 -12.43 -0.71
CA ASP A 295 7.37 -11.76 0.01
C ASP A 295 6.96 -12.54 1.26
N GLN A 296 6.70 -11.79 2.34
CA GLN A 296 6.34 -12.33 3.65
C GLN A 296 4.91 -11.90 4.04
N PRO A 297 3.84 -12.63 3.61
CA PRO A 297 2.46 -12.21 3.85
C PRO A 297 2.10 -11.97 5.32
N TRP A 298 2.73 -12.68 6.26
CA TRP A 298 2.50 -12.53 7.70
C TRP A 298 2.91 -11.15 8.24
N LYS A 299 3.89 -10.49 7.64
CA LYS A 299 4.33 -9.13 8.02
C LYS A 299 3.23 -8.08 7.82
N ARG A 300 2.26 -8.32 6.94
CA ARG A 300 1.11 -7.43 6.74
C ARG A 300 0.34 -7.17 8.03
N ARG A 301 0.37 -8.12 8.97
CA ARG A 301 -0.29 -7.98 10.27
C ARG A 301 0.34 -6.89 11.14
N GLN A 302 1.65 -6.70 11.05
CA GLN A 302 2.43 -5.81 11.92
C GLN A 302 2.78 -4.50 11.21
N GLU A 303 3.03 -4.56 9.90
CA GLU A 303 3.59 -3.47 9.11
C GLU A 303 2.61 -2.93 8.05
N GLY A 304 1.37 -3.43 8.01
CA GLY A 304 0.41 -3.09 6.95
C GLY A 304 0.74 -3.76 5.61
N ALA A 305 0.05 -3.35 4.54
CA ALA A 305 0.19 -3.98 3.22
C ALA A 305 1.65 -4.03 2.74
N MET A 306 2.42 -2.95 2.95
CA MET A 306 3.81 -2.84 2.49
C MET A 306 4.74 -3.87 3.12
N GLY A 307 4.51 -4.28 4.38
CA GLY A 307 5.35 -5.28 5.06
C GLY A 307 5.42 -6.62 4.33
N GLY A 308 4.37 -6.97 3.59
CA GLY A 308 4.29 -8.21 2.82
C GLY A 308 4.92 -8.19 1.43
N HIS A 309 5.54 -7.08 0.98
CA HIS A 309 5.91 -6.87 -0.42
C HIS A 309 7.36 -6.39 -0.63
N TRP A 310 8.31 -6.92 0.15
CA TRP A 310 9.74 -6.59 0.02
C TRP A 310 10.52 -7.59 -0.83
N GLY A 311 9.91 -8.73 -1.17
CA GLY A 311 10.56 -9.82 -1.87
C GLY A 311 11.01 -9.46 -3.29
N VAL A 312 12.22 -9.91 -3.67
CA VAL A 312 12.64 -9.95 -5.09
C VAL A 312 11.85 -11.00 -5.87
N PHE A 313 11.33 -12.01 -5.15
CA PHE A 313 10.30 -12.94 -5.61
C PHE A 313 9.00 -12.69 -4.83
N ASP A 314 7.86 -12.92 -5.48
CA ASP A 314 6.59 -12.96 -4.75
C ASP A 314 6.50 -14.20 -3.84
N ALA A 315 5.42 -14.31 -3.05
CA ALA A 315 5.21 -15.44 -2.15
C ALA A 315 5.10 -16.80 -2.87
N ASP A 316 4.71 -16.80 -4.15
CA ASP A 316 4.65 -17.99 -4.99
C ASP A 316 6.00 -18.34 -5.65
N GLY A 317 7.02 -17.51 -5.49
CA GLY A 317 8.35 -17.67 -6.07
C GLY A 317 8.48 -17.15 -7.51
N ARG A 318 7.55 -16.29 -7.98
CA ARG A 318 7.70 -15.62 -9.28
C ARG A 318 8.63 -14.41 -9.12
N GLN A 319 9.63 -14.30 -9.97
CA GLN A 319 10.57 -13.20 -9.93
C GLN A 319 9.89 -11.87 -10.26
N ARG A 320 10.05 -10.88 -9.36
CA ARG A 320 9.50 -9.53 -9.52
C ARG A 320 10.58 -8.55 -9.97
N VAL A 321 11.74 -8.60 -9.36
CA VAL A 321 12.88 -7.76 -9.68
C VAL A 321 13.70 -8.40 -10.80
N THR A 322 13.88 -7.67 -11.90
CA THR A 322 14.77 -8.06 -13.00
C THR A 322 16.02 -7.17 -12.98
N LEU A 323 17.19 -7.76 -13.15
CA LEU A 323 18.45 -7.02 -13.05
C LEU A 323 18.86 -6.33 -14.36
N ARG A 324 18.18 -6.62 -15.48
CA ARG A 324 18.41 -6.03 -16.80
C ARG A 324 17.12 -5.75 -17.55
N GLY A 325 17.21 -4.91 -18.58
CA GLY A 325 16.13 -4.59 -19.51
C GLY A 325 15.07 -3.65 -18.97
N ALA A 326 14.09 -3.30 -19.80
CA ALA A 326 13.01 -2.42 -19.43
C ALA A 326 12.02 -3.10 -18.46
N VAL A 327 11.39 -2.31 -17.59
CA VAL A 327 10.46 -2.79 -16.56
C VAL A 327 9.08 -2.19 -16.77
N VAL A 328 8.05 -3.01 -16.66
CA VAL A 328 6.65 -2.58 -16.68
C VAL A 328 6.16 -2.43 -15.24
N ALA A 329 5.59 -1.27 -14.90
CA ALA A 329 5.12 -0.97 -13.56
C ALA A 329 4.01 -1.95 -13.11
N ASP A 330 2.97 -2.13 -13.92
CA ASP A 330 1.91 -3.13 -13.69
C ASP A 330 1.80 -4.10 -14.88
N PRO A 331 2.28 -5.35 -14.77
CA PRO A 331 2.12 -6.35 -15.83
C PRO A 331 0.66 -6.69 -16.17
N LEU A 332 -0.26 -6.39 -15.25
CA LEU A 332 -1.71 -6.65 -15.42
C LEU A 332 -2.49 -5.39 -15.84
N TRP A 333 -1.80 -4.35 -16.31
CA TRP A 333 -2.40 -3.07 -16.71
C TRP A 333 -3.57 -3.23 -17.70
N TRP A 334 -3.49 -4.20 -18.61
CA TRP A 334 -4.50 -4.48 -19.65
C TRP A 334 -5.87 -4.88 -19.09
N GLN A 335 -5.94 -5.34 -17.83
CA GLN A 335 -7.20 -5.68 -17.18
C GLN A 335 -8.07 -4.45 -16.93
N VAL A 336 -7.47 -3.27 -16.75
CA VAL A 336 -8.20 -2.02 -16.53
C VAL A 336 -8.99 -1.61 -17.77
N PRO A 337 -8.41 -1.44 -18.97
CA PRO A 337 -9.18 -1.15 -20.18
C PRO A 337 -10.18 -2.27 -20.53
N LEU A 338 -9.88 -3.54 -20.28
CA LEU A 338 -10.85 -4.62 -20.44
C LEU A 338 -12.05 -4.44 -19.51
N ALA A 339 -11.81 -4.14 -18.23
CA ALA A 339 -12.86 -3.87 -17.25
C ALA A 339 -13.69 -2.62 -17.64
N MET A 340 -13.08 -1.61 -18.25
CA MET A 340 -13.78 -0.44 -18.79
C MET A 340 -14.74 -0.83 -19.92
N VAL A 341 -14.32 -1.68 -20.85
CA VAL A 341 -15.17 -2.20 -21.93
C VAL A 341 -16.34 -3.01 -21.36
N VAL A 342 -16.05 -3.95 -20.45
CA VAL A 342 -17.09 -4.79 -19.80
C VAL A 342 -18.09 -3.92 -19.06
N GLY A 343 -17.62 -2.96 -18.26
CA GLY A 343 -18.49 -2.04 -17.52
C GLY A 343 -19.31 -1.14 -18.44
N GLY A 344 -18.70 -0.63 -19.51
CA GLY A 344 -19.36 0.19 -20.51
C GLY A 344 -20.50 -0.54 -21.21
N VAL A 345 -20.23 -1.76 -21.67
CA VAL A 345 -21.25 -2.63 -22.29
C VAL A 345 -22.37 -2.99 -21.28
N ALA A 346 -22.01 -3.34 -20.05
CA ALA A 346 -23.00 -3.66 -19.02
C ALA A 346 -23.93 -2.46 -18.72
N GLY A 347 -23.38 -1.27 -18.57
CA GLY A 347 -24.15 -0.03 -18.35
C GLY A 347 -25.07 0.31 -19.52
N LEU A 348 -24.61 0.14 -20.76
CA LEU A 348 -25.40 0.30 -21.96
C LEU A 348 -26.57 -0.70 -22.01
N LEU A 349 -26.29 -1.99 -21.84
CA LEU A 349 -27.29 -3.06 -21.87
C LEU A 349 -28.33 -2.92 -20.77
N TRP A 350 -27.92 -2.43 -19.59
CA TRP A 350 -28.82 -2.20 -18.46
C TRP A 350 -29.92 -1.17 -18.80
N VAL A 351 -29.58 -0.06 -19.46
CA VAL A 351 -30.56 0.94 -19.91
C VAL A 351 -31.48 0.35 -20.99
N LEU A 352 -30.91 -0.40 -21.94
CA LEU A 352 -31.70 -0.99 -23.02
C LEU A 352 -32.73 -2.03 -22.48
N ARG A 353 -32.34 -2.85 -21.49
CA ARG A 353 -33.23 -3.87 -20.90
C ARG A 353 -34.30 -3.29 -19.98
N ARG A 354 -34.03 -2.20 -19.27
CA ARG A 354 -35.02 -1.59 -18.35
C ARG A 354 -36.24 -1.00 -19.02
N GLY A 355 -36.20 -0.78 -20.34
CA GLY A 355 -37.34 -0.29 -21.10
C GLY A 355 -38.04 0.83 -20.33
N PHE A 356 -37.37 1.98 -20.14
CA PHE A 356 -37.97 3.12 -19.45
C PHE A 356 -39.31 3.45 -20.09
N ARG A 357 -40.40 2.97 -19.49
CA ARG A 357 -41.77 3.30 -19.90
C ARG A 357 -41.99 4.75 -19.51
N ALA A 358 -42.29 5.59 -20.48
CA ALA A 358 -42.86 6.90 -20.19
C ALA A 358 -44.21 6.66 -19.49
N THR A 359 -44.36 7.18 -18.27
CA THR A 359 -45.65 7.32 -17.65
C THR A 359 -46.42 8.36 -18.45
N ASP A 360 -47.52 7.95 -19.06
CA ASP A 360 -48.53 8.74 -19.78
C ASP A 360 -48.15 9.38 -21.11
N THR A 361 -48.69 8.81 -22.17
CA THR A 361 -49.09 9.38 -23.50
C THR A 361 -48.02 9.86 -24.49
N GLY A 362 -46.74 9.74 -24.20
CA GLY A 362 -45.69 10.10 -25.19
C GLY A 362 -44.41 9.30 -24.97
N GLY A 363 -43.98 8.49 -25.94
CA GLY A 363 -42.74 7.71 -25.85
C GLY A 363 -41.53 8.59 -25.56
N VAL A 364 -40.56 8.07 -24.77
CA VAL A 364 -39.29 8.77 -24.53
C VAL A 364 -38.58 9.04 -25.87
N ALA A 365 -38.23 10.28 -26.12
CA ALA A 365 -37.58 10.68 -27.37
C ALA A 365 -36.28 9.84 -27.58
N PRO A 366 -36.04 9.26 -28.74
CA PRO A 366 -34.90 8.39 -29.02
C PRO A 366 -33.57 9.01 -28.59
N ARG A 367 -33.37 10.30 -28.76
CA ARG A 367 -32.17 11.06 -28.35
C ARG A 367 -31.92 10.94 -26.83
N ARG A 368 -32.97 11.01 -26.00
CA ARG A 368 -32.83 10.91 -24.54
C ARG A 368 -32.43 9.50 -24.08
N ARG A 369 -32.96 8.47 -24.76
CA ARG A 369 -32.54 7.08 -24.52
C ARG A 369 -31.08 6.84 -24.85
N VAL A 370 -30.62 7.37 -25.99
CA VAL A 370 -29.22 7.30 -26.41
C VAL A 370 -28.32 8.01 -25.39
N MET A 371 -28.71 9.22 -24.95
CA MET A 371 -27.95 9.94 -23.92
C MET A 371 -27.87 9.20 -22.58
N ALA A 372 -28.98 8.64 -22.12
CA ALA A 372 -28.98 7.84 -20.87
C ALA A 372 -28.10 6.59 -21.03
N ALA A 373 -28.18 5.90 -22.16
CA ALA A 373 -27.38 4.73 -22.46
C ALA A 373 -25.88 5.07 -22.53
N ALA A 374 -25.52 6.16 -23.18
CA ALA A 374 -24.14 6.63 -23.23
C ALA A 374 -23.60 7.03 -21.83
N ALA A 375 -24.38 7.78 -21.04
CA ALA A 375 -23.99 8.18 -19.69
C ALA A 375 -23.82 6.99 -18.73
N THR A 376 -24.71 5.99 -18.80
CA THR A 376 -24.58 4.77 -17.98
C THR A 376 -23.46 3.85 -18.49
N GLY A 377 -23.21 3.84 -19.80
CA GLY A 377 -22.03 3.17 -20.36
C GLY A 377 -20.73 3.80 -19.83
N LEU A 378 -20.61 5.13 -19.83
CA LEU A 378 -19.47 5.83 -19.25
C LEU A 378 -19.36 5.59 -17.72
N ALA A 379 -20.49 5.61 -17.00
CA ALA A 379 -20.51 5.27 -15.57
C ALA A 379 -20.01 3.82 -15.31
N GLY A 380 -20.46 2.85 -16.10
CA GLY A 380 -19.98 1.48 -16.01
C GLY A 380 -18.48 1.33 -16.33
N ALA A 381 -18.00 2.09 -17.34
CA ALA A 381 -16.58 2.15 -17.69
C ALA A 381 -15.70 2.83 -16.60
N ILE A 382 -16.30 3.50 -15.62
CA ILE A 382 -15.62 4.03 -14.42
C ILE A 382 -15.73 3.05 -13.26
N VAL A 383 -16.93 2.55 -12.97
CA VAL A 383 -17.21 1.73 -11.77
C VAL A 383 -16.47 0.40 -11.79
N VAL A 384 -16.52 -0.33 -12.93
CA VAL A 384 -16.00 -1.70 -13.00
C VAL A 384 -14.48 -1.74 -12.87
N PRO A 385 -13.67 -0.92 -13.57
CA PRO A 385 -12.22 -0.92 -13.36
C PRO A 385 -11.81 -0.45 -11.96
N LEU A 386 -12.51 0.52 -11.36
CA LEU A 386 -12.24 0.95 -9.99
C LEU A 386 -12.59 -0.14 -8.96
N ALA A 387 -13.63 -0.95 -9.21
CA ALA A 387 -13.94 -2.13 -8.41
C ALA A 387 -12.86 -3.21 -8.54
N LEU A 388 -12.31 -3.43 -9.74
CA LEU A 388 -11.18 -4.34 -9.97
C LEU A 388 -9.93 -3.86 -9.21
N LEU A 389 -9.59 -2.58 -9.28
CA LEU A 389 -8.46 -2.02 -8.55
C LEU A 389 -8.65 -2.11 -7.03
N GLN A 390 -9.88 -1.87 -6.53
CA GLN A 390 -10.22 -2.07 -5.13
C GLN A 390 -10.06 -3.53 -4.68
N TRP A 391 -10.49 -4.47 -5.52
CA TRP A 391 -10.30 -5.90 -5.25
C TRP A 391 -8.82 -6.27 -5.16
N ARG A 392 -7.99 -5.80 -6.11
CA ARG A 392 -6.54 -6.02 -6.07
C ARG A 392 -5.93 -5.48 -4.78
N MET A 393 -6.29 -4.26 -4.39
CA MET A 393 -5.84 -3.65 -3.14
C MET A 393 -6.23 -4.48 -1.91
N LEU A 394 -7.45 -5.02 -1.87
CA LEU A 394 -7.90 -5.87 -0.78
C LEU A 394 -7.10 -7.18 -0.70
N VAL A 395 -6.86 -7.82 -1.84
CA VAL A 395 -6.05 -9.06 -1.92
C VAL A 395 -4.60 -8.80 -1.47
N GLU A 396 -4.01 -7.69 -1.88
CA GLU A 396 -2.63 -7.33 -1.55
C GLU A 396 -2.47 -6.88 -0.08
N GLY A 397 -3.47 -6.20 0.47
CA GLY A 397 -3.37 -5.54 1.77
C GLY A 397 -3.98 -6.30 2.93
N SER A 398 -5.03 -7.10 2.69
CA SER A 398 -5.78 -7.75 3.77
C SER A 398 -5.08 -9.01 4.27
N HIS A 399 -4.95 -9.13 5.59
CA HIS A 399 -4.36 -10.31 6.22
C HIS A 399 -5.33 -10.97 7.23
N ARG A 400 -6.09 -10.16 7.99
CA ARG A 400 -7.03 -10.65 9.01
C ARG A 400 -8.44 -10.73 8.43
N PRO A 401 -9.33 -11.62 8.98
CA PRO A 401 -10.75 -11.61 8.61
C PRO A 401 -11.42 -10.24 8.77
N LEU A 402 -10.99 -9.45 9.77
CA LEU A 402 -11.50 -8.10 9.99
C LEU A 402 -11.12 -7.13 8.87
N ASP A 403 -9.91 -7.24 8.32
CA ASP A 403 -9.46 -6.39 7.19
C ASP A 403 -10.35 -6.66 5.96
N TRP A 404 -10.62 -7.94 5.68
CA TRP A 404 -11.53 -8.37 4.61
C TRP A 404 -12.95 -7.89 4.84
N ALA A 405 -13.46 -8.00 6.08
CA ALA A 405 -14.81 -7.58 6.42
C ALA A 405 -14.99 -6.06 6.26
N LEU A 406 -14.06 -5.26 6.82
CA LEU A 406 -14.10 -3.80 6.71
C LEU A 406 -13.89 -3.33 5.27
N GLY A 407 -12.89 -3.86 4.58
CA GLY A 407 -12.62 -3.50 3.18
C GLY A 407 -13.76 -3.92 2.26
N GLY A 408 -14.35 -5.10 2.47
CA GLY A 408 -15.53 -5.58 1.77
C GLY A 408 -16.76 -4.69 2.02
N PHE A 409 -16.98 -4.28 3.27
CA PHE A 409 -18.07 -3.36 3.61
C PHE A 409 -17.95 -2.01 2.89
N VAL A 410 -16.74 -1.43 2.89
CA VAL A 410 -16.45 -0.19 2.15
C VAL A 410 -16.69 -0.37 0.65
N ALA A 411 -16.21 -1.47 0.07
CA ALA A 411 -16.40 -1.77 -1.34
C ALA A 411 -17.89 -1.92 -1.71
N VAL A 412 -18.68 -2.61 -0.87
CA VAL A 412 -20.12 -2.77 -1.06
C VAL A 412 -20.84 -1.42 -0.94
N ALA A 413 -20.53 -0.61 0.08
CA ALA A 413 -21.13 0.70 0.26
C ALA A 413 -20.83 1.63 -0.94
N ALA A 414 -19.59 1.67 -1.38
CA ALA A 414 -19.16 2.46 -2.54
C ALA A 414 -19.83 1.96 -3.84
N GLY A 415 -19.85 0.66 -4.07
CA GLY A 415 -20.50 0.04 -5.23
C GLY A 415 -22.01 0.30 -5.29
N LEU A 416 -22.71 0.10 -4.18
CA LEU A 416 -24.15 0.37 -4.09
C LEU A 416 -24.45 1.86 -4.32
N CYS A 417 -23.66 2.77 -3.75
CA CYS A 417 -23.81 4.20 -3.96
C CYS A 417 -23.58 4.58 -5.44
N ALA A 418 -22.54 4.03 -6.07
CA ALA A 418 -22.24 4.26 -7.49
C ALA A 418 -23.37 3.74 -8.40
N LEU A 419 -23.89 2.52 -8.14
CA LEU A 419 -25.00 1.94 -8.90
C LEU A 419 -26.30 2.75 -8.72
N ALA A 420 -26.62 3.17 -7.50
CA ALA A 420 -27.79 4.00 -7.23
C ALA A 420 -27.68 5.38 -7.87
N ALA A 421 -26.47 5.98 -7.90
CA ALA A 421 -26.20 7.24 -8.57
C ALA A 421 -26.31 7.11 -10.09
N ALA A 422 -25.81 6.02 -10.69
CA ALA A 422 -25.96 5.72 -12.11
C ALA A 422 -27.43 5.50 -12.53
N ASP A 423 -28.22 4.79 -11.71
CA ASP A 423 -29.67 4.63 -11.91
C ASP A 423 -30.39 5.99 -11.86
N ARG A 424 -30.04 6.83 -10.90
CA ARG A 424 -30.59 8.18 -10.80
C ARG A 424 -30.23 9.05 -12.01
N LEU A 425 -28.98 8.97 -12.46
CA LEU A 425 -28.50 9.66 -13.65
C LEU A 425 -29.33 9.27 -14.90
N ALA A 426 -29.52 7.97 -15.11
CA ALA A 426 -30.32 7.46 -16.20
C ALA A 426 -31.77 8.00 -16.19
N ARG A 427 -32.44 7.99 -15.02
CA ARG A 427 -33.80 8.49 -14.85
C ARG A 427 -33.93 9.99 -15.16
N ILE A 428 -32.95 10.80 -14.75
CA ILE A 428 -32.94 12.23 -15.03
C ILE A 428 -32.82 12.47 -16.55
N LEU A 429 -31.90 11.76 -17.22
CA LEU A 429 -31.64 11.94 -18.66
C LEU A 429 -32.81 11.44 -19.52
N VAL A 430 -33.50 10.38 -19.12
CA VAL A 430 -34.70 9.89 -19.82
C VAL A 430 -35.89 10.83 -19.63
N GLY A 431 -35.88 11.69 -18.60
CA GLY A 431 -37.00 12.57 -18.27
C GLY A 431 -38.05 11.95 -17.38
N GLY A 432 -37.81 10.73 -16.86
CA GLY A 432 -38.69 10.03 -15.91
C GLY A 432 -38.61 10.54 -14.47
N SER A 433 -37.68 11.45 -14.21
CA SER A 433 -37.48 12.11 -12.91
C SER A 433 -36.87 13.48 -13.14
N SER A 434 -37.37 14.53 -12.49
CA SER A 434 -36.71 15.84 -12.55
C SER A 434 -35.46 15.84 -11.69
N ALA A 435 -34.43 16.56 -12.16
CA ALA A 435 -33.39 17.03 -11.25
C ALA A 435 -34.05 17.91 -10.16
N GLY A 436 -33.66 17.70 -8.92
CA GLY A 436 -34.25 18.40 -7.79
C GLY A 436 -33.54 18.06 -6.48
N THR A 437 -34.16 18.39 -5.35
CA THR A 437 -33.59 18.05 -4.05
C THR A 437 -33.72 16.55 -3.75
N ARG A 438 -32.59 15.90 -3.45
CA ARG A 438 -32.54 14.54 -2.91
C ARG A 438 -32.77 14.59 -1.40
N PRO A 439 -33.70 13.78 -0.84
CA PRO A 439 -33.89 13.75 0.60
C PRO A 439 -32.63 13.20 1.27
N GLY A 440 -32.28 13.73 2.44
CA GLY A 440 -31.32 13.09 3.33
C GLY A 440 -31.92 11.80 3.90
N VAL A 441 -31.07 10.92 4.46
CA VAL A 441 -31.48 9.59 4.94
C VAL A 441 -32.60 9.65 5.97
N VAL A 442 -32.56 10.59 6.91
CA VAL A 442 -33.59 10.76 7.95
C VAL A 442 -34.96 11.10 7.35
N ALA A 443 -34.98 11.99 6.34
CA ALA A 443 -36.20 12.34 5.63
C ALA A 443 -36.68 11.20 4.72
N ALA A 444 -35.75 10.49 4.10
CA ALA A 444 -36.05 9.33 3.25
C ALA A 444 -36.69 8.16 4.01
N LEU A 445 -36.28 7.93 5.27
CA LEU A 445 -36.84 6.90 6.13
C LEU A 445 -38.21 7.28 6.71
N ARG A 446 -38.45 8.58 6.95
CA ARG A 446 -39.74 9.08 7.53
C ARG A 446 -40.86 9.20 6.52
N LYS A 447 -40.56 9.42 5.25
CA LYS A 447 -41.56 9.57 4.19
C LYS A 447 -41.54 8.32 3.31
N ALA A 448 -42.71 7.77 2.97
CA ALA A 448 -42.86 6.80 1.88
C ALA A 448 -42.49 7.52 0.56
N SER A 449 -41.19 7.64 0.27
CA SER A 449 -40.66 8.40 -0.84
C SER A 449 -40.65 7.55 -2.11
N VAL A 450 -40.54 8.23 -3.26
CA VAL A 450 -40.50 7.62 -4.60
C VAL A 450 -39.46 6.48 -4.63
N PRO A 451 -39.81 5.27 -5.11
CA PRO A 451 -38.87 4.16 -5.23
C PRO A 451 -37.59 4.58 -5.96
N GLY A 452 -36.42 4.25 -5.39
CA GLY A 452 -35.09 4.59 -5.94
C GLY A 452 -34.40 5.80 -5.30
N THR A 453 -35.12 6.76 -4.68
CA THR A 453 -34.50 7.87 -3.96
C THR A 453 -34.05 7.48 -2.56
N GLN A 454 -34.77 6.57 -1.91
CA GLN A 454 -34.40 6.00 -0.61
C GLN A 454 -33.09 5.19 -0.71
N GLY A 455 -32.98 4.35 -1.74
CA GLY A 455 -31.77 3.54 -1.96
C GLY A 455 -30.50 4.38 -2.12
N LEU A 456 -30.58 5.49 -2.87
CA LEU A 456 -29.44 6.40 -3.02
C LEU A 456 -29.10 7.12 -1.71
N ALA A 457 -30.09 7.59 -0.96
CA ALA A 457 -29.86 8.27 0.33
C ALA A 457 -29.21 7.34 1.36
N LEU A 458 -29.70 6.07 1.47
CA LEU A 458 -29.10 5.06 2.34
C LEU A 458 -27.66 4.71 1.92
N ALA A 459 -27.43 4.46 0.64
CA ALA A 459 -26.11 4.12 0.12
C ALA A 459 -25.14 5.29 0.29
N GLN A 460 -25.59 6.53 0.10
CA GLN A 460 -24.78 7.73 0.29
C GLN A 460 -24.37 7.92 1.75
N VAL A 461 -25.28 7.74 2.73
CA VAL A 461 -24.91 7.87 4.15
C VAL A 461 -24.02 6.73 4.61
N ALA A 462 -24.23 5.51 4.13
CA ALA A 462 -23.33 4.39 4.39
C ALA A 462 -21.90 4.67 3.87
N LEU A 463 -21.81 5.17 2.64
CA LEU A 463 -20.52 5.59 2.05
C LEU A 463 -19.83 6.68 2.89
N LEU A 464 -20.55 7.73 3.27
CA LEU A 464 -20.01 8.82 4.09
C LEU A 464 -19.59 8.35 5.48
N GLY A 465 -20.33 7.39 6.08
CA GLY A 465 -19.93 6.72 7.32
C GLY A 465 -18.64 5.93 7.17
N CYS A 466 -18.48 5.19 6.07
CA CYS A 466 -17.20 4.51 5.74
C CYS A 466 -16.05 5.51 5.62
N VAL A 467 -16.26 6.61 4.89
CA VAL A 467 -15.25 7.66 4.72
C VAL A 467 -14.87 8.27 6.06
N ALA A 468 -15.83 8.56 6.93
CA ALA A 468 -15.56 9.11 8.26
C ALA A 468 -14.73 8.14 9.12
N LEU A 469 -15.03 6.83 9.09
CA LEU A 469 -14.27 5.80 9.81
C LEU A 469 -12.84 5.66 9.28
N ILE A 470 -12.66 5.63 7.95
CA ILE A 470 -11.33 5.60 7.33
C ILE A 470 -10.55 6.86 7.71
N ALA A 471 -11.20 8.01 7.64
CA ALA A 471 -10.63 9.31 7.95
C ALA A 471 -10.12 9.39 9.39
N LEU A 472 -10.92 8.99 10.37
CA LEU A 472 -10.49 8.91 11.77
C LEU A 472 -9.28 7.98 11.94
N GLY A 473 -9.33 6.79 11.31
CA GLY A 473 -8.21 5.87 11.34
C GLY A 473 -6.92 6.46 10.76
N LEU A 474 -7.01 7.23 9.68
CA LEU A 474 -5.83 7.85 9.03
C LEU A 474 -5.30 9.08 9.79
N VAL A 475 -6.16 9.82 10.50
CA VAL A 475 -5.73 10.97 11.31
C VAL A 475 -5.01 10.54 12.58
N PHE A 476 -5.49 9.49 13.27
CA PHE A 476 -4.99 9.11 14.60
C PHE A 476 -4.01 7.93 14.59
N ASP A 477 -4.05 7.06 13.56
CA ASP A 477 -3.20 5.87 13.48
C ASP A 477 -2.88 5.56 11.99
N ALA A 478 -2.13 6.46 11.37
CA ALA A 478 -1.89 6.43 9.94
C ALA A 478 -0.86 5.39 9.50
N ARG A 479 0.17 5.09 10.33
CA ARG A 479 1.44 4.49 9.90
C ARG A 479 1.30 3.24 9.02
N TYR A 480 0.35 2.37 9.33
CA TYR A 480 0.17 1.07 8.64
C TYR A 480 -1.14 0.94 7.86
N ARG A 481 -1.96 2.01 7.79
CA ARG A 481 -3.26 1.97 7.11
C ARG A 481 -3.14 2.33 5.63
N PRO A 482 -3.92 1.70 4.76
CA PRO A 482 -3.88 2.02 3.33
C PRO A 482 -4.43 3.43 3.05
N LEU A 483 -3.79 4.15 2.13
CA LEU A 483 -4.27 5.44 1.60
C LEU A 483 -5.07 5.29 0.30
N VAL A 484 -5.00 4.12 -0.34
CA VAL A 484 -5.58 3.89 -1.67
C VAL A 484 -6.94 3.20 -1.52
N TRP A 485 -8.00 3.88 -1.97
CA TRP A 485 -9.37 3.38 -1.98
C TRP A 485 -10.03 3.69 -3.33
N PRO A 486 -9.63 2.99 -4.42
CA PRO A 486 -9.99 3.36 -5.79
C PRO A 486 -11.49 3.46 -6.03
N LEU A 487 -12.26 2.52 -5.48
CA LEU A 487 -13.70 2.45 -5.72
C LEU A 487 -14.47 3.66 -5.14
N LEU A 488 -13.92 4.37 -4.13
CA LEU A 488 -14.54 5.58 -3.59
C LEU A 488 -14.64 6.71 -4.65
N ALA A 489 -13.76 6.72 -5.65
CA ALA A 489 -13.80 7.70 -6.72
C ALA A 489 -15.06 7.56 -7.60
N ALA A 490 -15.57 6.34 -7.79
CA ALA A 490 -16.74 6.09 -8.64
C ALA A 490 -18.02 6.81 -8.14
N PRO A 491 -18.50 6.60 -6.90
CA PRO A 491 -19.66 7.34 -6.40
C PRO A 491 -19.37 8.84 -6.29
N THR A 492 -18.14 9.26 -5.98
CA THR A 492 -17.77 10.68 -5.93
C THR A 492 -18.03 11.36 -7.28
N VAL A 493 -17.50 10.81 -8.36
CA VAL A 493 -17.70 11.34 -9.72
C VAL A 493 -19.19 11.38 -10.08
N LEU A 494 -19.92 10.29 -9.83
CA LEU A 494 -21.34 10.20 -10.19
C LEU A 494 -22.22 11.16 -9.38
N LEU A 495 -21.93 11.34 -8.09
CA LEU A 495 -22.65 12.29 -7.24
C LEU A 495 -22.35 13.75 -7.66
N LEU A 496 -21.11 14.06 -8.05
CA LEU A 496 -20.77 15.37 -8.62
C LEU A 496 -21.50 15.62 -9.93
N VAL A 497 -21.57 14.63 -10.83
CA VAL A 497 -22.34 14.69 -12.08
C VAL A 497 -23.82 14.98 -11.80
N LEU A 498 -24.43 14.28 -10.83
CA LEU A 498 -25.81 14.55 -10.41
C LEU A 498 -25.98 15.99 -9.90
N THR A 499 -25.01 16.49 -9.14
CA THR A 499 -25.03 17.87 -8.62
C THR A 499 -24.95 18.90 -9.74
N VAL A 500 -24.10 18.68 -10.76
CA VAL A 500 -24.02 19.51 -11.99
C VAL A 500 -25.34 19.52 -12.74
N LEU A 501 -26.04 18.40 -12.82
CA LEU A 501 -27.36 18.29 -13.43
C LEU A 501 -28.47 18.96 -12.61
N GLY A 502 -28.15 19.49 -11.42
CA GLY A 502 -29.09 20.17 -10.54
C GLY A 502 -29.77 19.26 -9.53
N ASP A 503 -29.37 17.99 -9.45
CA ASP A 503 -29.89 17.02 -8.46
C ASP A 503 -29.08 17.13 -7.17
N ARG A 504 -29.49 18.02 -6.26
CA ARG A 504 -28.77 18.38 -5.03
C ARG A 504 -29.36 17.70 -3.80
N VAL A 505 -28.53 17.52 -2.77
CA VAL A 505 -29.00 17.02 -1.48
C VAL A 505 -29.80 18.09 -0.73
N ASP A 506 -30.91 17.69 -0.08
CA ASP A 506 -31.78 18.59 0.69
C ASP A 506 -30.99 19.33 1.79
N ARG A 507 -31.37 20.59 2.06
CA ARG A 507 -30.77 21.38 3.14
C ARG A 507 -30.94 20.75 4.52
N GLY A 508 -31.98 19.96 4.74
CA GLY A 508 -32.24 19.20 5.99
C GLY A 508 -31.40 17.94 6.19
N ALA A 509 -30.50 17.59 5.27
CA ALA A 509 -29.62 16.42 5.36
C ALA A 509 -28.42 16.69 6.25
N TRP A 510 -28.67 16.91 7.54
CA TRP A 510 -27.63 17.29 8.51
C TRP A 510 -26.59 16.19 8.75
N LEU A 511 -27.03 14.91 8.76
CA LEU A 511 -26.15 13.76 9.01
C LEU A 511 -25.12 13.61 7.88
N GLU A 512 -25.56 13.65 6.63
CA GLU A 512 -24.69 13.57 5.45
C GLU A 512 -23.67 14.71 5.44
N ARG A 513 -24.08 15.91 5.83
CA ARG A 513 -23.17 17.06 5.93
C ARG A 513 -22.17 16.92 7.06
N ALA A 514 -22.60 16.46 8.22
CA ALA A 514 -21.70 16.21 9.34
C ALA A 514 -20.61 15.20 8.97
N LEU A 515 -20.99 14.06 8.36
CA LEU A 515 -20.05 13.05 7.91
C LEU A 515 -19.11 13.57 6.80
N ALA A 516 -19.66 14.33 5.84
CA ALA A 516 -18.87 14.93 4.77
C ALA A 516 -17.87 15.98 5.32
N THR A 517 -18.25 16.74 6.35
CA THR A 517 -17.36 17.68 7.03
C THR A 517 -16.23 16.98 7.74
N ILE A 518 -16.50 15.85 8.42
CA ILE A 518 -15.46 15.02 9.03
C ILE A 518 -14.44 14.57 7.96
N GLY A 519 -14.93 14.07 6.82
CA GLY A 519 -14.05 13.69 5.71
C GLY A 519 -13.21 14.85 5.16
N ALA A 520 -13.81 16.03 5.00
CA ALA A 520 -13.11 17.21 4.47
C ALA A 520 -12.03 17.74 5.44
N VAL A 521 -12.33 17.81 6.75
CA VAL A 521 -11.36 18.20 7.78
C VAL A 521 -10.21 17.18 7.84
N ALA A 522 -10.55 15.89 7.84
CA ALA A 522 -9.55 14.83 7.86
C ALA A 522 -8.67 14.83 6.59
N ALA A 523 -9.21 15.20 5.42
CA ALA A 523 -8.42 15.38 4.21
C ALA A 523 -7.32 16.43 4.40
N ALA A 524 -7.64 17.57 5.00
CA ALA A 524 -6.66 18.64 5.29
C ALA A 524 -5.60 18.18 6.30
N VAL A 525 -6.01 17.50 7.38
CA VAL A 525 -5.09 16.97 8.40
C VAL A 525 -4.17 15.92 7.78
N MET A 526 -4.71 14.96 7.02
CA MET A 526 -3.94 13.91 6.36
C MET A 526 -2.90 14.48 5.38
N VAL A 527 -3.28 15.46 4.55
CA VAL A 527 -2.32 16.10 3.64
C VAL A 527 -1.25 16.87 4.41
N GLY A 528 -1.61 17.50 5.53
CA GLY A 528 -0.64 18.15 6.42
C GLY A 528 0.36 17.17 7.03
N GLN A 529 -0.07 15.99 7.44
CA GLN A 529 0.79 14.94 8.01
C GLN A 529 1.67 14.24 6.96
N GLU A 530 1.12 13.95 5.78
CA GLU A 530 1.81 13.21 4.72
C GLU A 530 2.66 14.08 3.80
N GLY A 531 2.38 15.37 3.75
CA GLY A 531 3.01 16.33 2.84
C GLY A 531 2.46 16.27 1.41
N LEU A 532 2.71 17.34 0.64
CA LEU A 532 2.26 17.48 -0.74
C LEU A 532 2.94 16.52 -1.72
N ALA A 533 4.05 15.90 -1.34
CA ALA A 533 4.72 14.89 -2.15
C ALA A 533 3.99 13.53 -2.15
N ASN A 534 3.06 13.30 -1.21
CA ASN A 534 2.28 12.06 -1.16
C ASN A 534 1.08 12.11 -2.09
N THR A 535 1.24 11.58 -3.31
CA THR A 535 0.19 11.59 -4.35
C THR A 535 -1.02 10.71 -4.00
N GLN A 536 -0.81 9.64 -3.21
CA GLN A 536 -1.92 8.79 -2.73
C GLN A 536 -2.78 9.57 -1.72
N ALA A 537 -2.16 10.31 -0.80
CA ALA A 537 -2.88 11.15 0.16
C ALA A 537 -3.63 12.28 -0.54
N LEU A 538 -3.00 12.94 -1.52
CA LEU A 538 -3.66 13.97 -2.33
C LEU A 538 -4.85 13.41 -3.10
N GLY A 539 -4.72 12.25 -3.73
CA GLY A 539 -5.80 11.58 -4.45
C GLY A 539 -6.98 11.25 -3.55
N LEU A 540 -6.73 10.71 -2.37
CA LEU A 540 -7.76 10.40 -1.39
C LEU A 540 -8.43 11.67 -0.84
N ALA A 541 -7.66 12.73 -0.58
CA ALA A 541 -8.19 14.02 -0.16
C ALA A 541 -9.12 14.63 -1.21
N LEU A 542 -8.76 14.56 -2.49
CA LEU A 542 -9.61 15.03 -3.60
C LEU A 542 -10.92 14.24 -3.67
N ILE A 543 -10.91 12.94 -3.44
CA ILE A 543 -12.12 12.11 -3.38
C ILE A 543 -13.02 12.58 -2.23
N TRP A 544 -12.49 12.79 -1.03
CA TRP A 544 -13.27 13.22 0.13
C TRP A 544 -13.81 14.63 -0.03
N LEU A 545 -13.02 15.56 -0.54
CA LEU A 545 -13.48 16.93 -0.86
C LEU A 545 -14.55 16.92 -1.94
N GLY A 546 -14.42 16.05 -2.96
CA GLY A 546 -15.42 15.84 -3.98
C GLY A 546 -16.74 15.31 -3.42
N LEU A 547 -16.71 14.37 -2.49
CA LEU A 547 -17.89 13.89 -1.76
C LEU A 547 -18.54 15.00 -0.93
N ALA A 548 -17.74 15.80 -0.22
CA ALA A 548 -18.25 16.95 0.53
C ALA A 548 -18.93 17.99 -0.38
N ALA A 549 -18.32 18.28 -1.53
CA ALA A 549 -18.91 19.18 -2.52
C ALA A 549 -20.22 18.62 -3.10
N ALA A 550 -20.30 17.32 -3.36
CA ALA A 550 -21.52 16.67 -3.88
C ALA A 550 -22.68 16.64 -2.89
N VAL A 551 -22.39 16.65 -1.58
CA VAL A 551 -23.39 16.74 -0.49
C VAL A 551 -23.84 18.19 -0.28
N GLY A 552 -23.04 19.18 -0.68
CA GLY A 552 -23.30 20.59 -0.53
C GLY A 552 -22.78 21.13 0.79
N TRP A 553 -21.64 21.82 0.73
CA TRP A 553 -21.13 22.65 1.84
C TRP A 553 -22.19 23.72 2.21
N PRO A 554 -22.36 24.08 3.48
CA PRO A 554 -23.31 25.12 3.86
C PRO A 554 -22.91 26.44 3.16
N GLN A 555 -23.70 26.87 2.18
CA GLN A 555 -23.63 28.25 1.66
C GLN A 555 -24.26 29.18 2.71
N GLY A 556 -23.53 29.46 3.76
CA GLY A 556 -24.01 30.19 4.92
C GLY A 556 -23.16 31.38 5.35
N LEU A 557 -22.28 31.90 4.46
CA LEU A 557 -21.47 33.10 4.78
C LEU A 557 -21.54 34.22 3.71
N ALA A 558 -22.31 34.07 2.64
CA ALA A 558 -22.35 35.05 1.56
C ALA A 558 -23.69 35.80 1.42
N SER A 559 -24.64 35.69 2.34
CA SER A 559 -25.92 36.42 2.24
C SER A 559 -26.34 37.18 3.50
N ALA A 560 -25.36 37.53 4.33
CA ALA A 560 -25.61 38.42 5.47
C ALA A 560 -25.22 39.89 5.21
N SER A 561 -25.00 40.27 3.95
CA SER A 561 -24.76 41.67 3.56
C SER A 561 -25.77 42.11 2.51
N GLY A 562 -26.93 42.58 2.95
CA GLY A 562 -27.81 43.28 2.05
C GLY A 562 -29.28 43.16 2.39
N SER A 563 -29.75 43.83 3.45
CA SER A 563 -31.03 44.55 3.50
C SER A 563 -31.29 45.11 4.89
N ASP A 564 -30.48 46.05 5.33
CA ASP A 564 -30.99 47.10 6.16
C ASP A 564 -31.38 48.27 5.24
N ASP A 565 -32.62 48.28 4.85
CA ASP A 565 -33.27 49.50 4.36
C ASP A 565 -34.08 50.08 5.52
N PRO A 566 -33.66 51.21 6.12
CA PRO A 566 -34.42 51.92 7.14
C PRO A 566 -35.29 52.95 6.43
N GLY A 567 -36.51 52.58 6.05
CA GLY A 567 -37.39 53.57 5.49
C GLY A 567 -38.78 53.09 5.10
N ARG A 568 -39.65 52.89 6.09
CA ARG A 568 -41.04 53.41 6.16
C ARG A 568 -41.81 52.75 7.28
#